data_fe7ac2ca0399b58f6103485288608ac1
#
_entry.id   fe7ac2ca0399b58f6103485288608ac1
#
_cell.length_a   1.000
_cell.length_b   1.000
_cell.length_c   1.000
_cell.angle_alpha   90.00
_cell.angle_beta   90.00
_cell.angle_gamma   90.00
#
_symmetry.space_group_name_H-M   'P 1'
#
loop_
_entity.id
_entity.type
_entity.pdbx_description
1 polymer ?
#
loop_
_entity_poly.entity_id
_entity_poly.type
_entity_poly.pdbx_seq_one_letter_code
_entity_poly.pdbx_strand_id
1 'polypeptide(L)'
;KLFCCDLAGSEKTEKTEATGQTLEEAKKINQSLSALGNVINALTESKGKGAFIPYRDSKLTRILQESLGGNSQTCLVITCSLSAYNDRETLSTLRFGSRAKSIKNAVKCNA
;
A
#
# COMPACT_ATOMS: atom_id res chain seq x y z
N LYS A 1 -19.11 9.20 4.64
CA LYS A 1 -18.16 8.87 5.72
C LYS A 1 -16.74 9.18 5.25
N LEU A 2 -15.90 9.69 6.14
CA LEU A 2 -14.47 9.87 5.94
C LEU A 2 -13.71 8.84 6.76
N PHE A 3 -12.77 8.15 6.11
CA PHE A 3 -11.85 7.22 6.79
C PHE A 3 -10.44 7.77 6.66
N CYS A 4 -9.79 8.00 7.80
CA CYS A 4 -8.37 8.33 7.85
C CYS A 4 -7.61 7.06 8.29
N CYS A 5 -6.69 6.60 7.47
CA CYS A 5 -5.90 5.41 7.73
C CYS A 5 -4.41 5.77 7.75
N ASP A 6 -3.78 5.56 8.88
CA ASP A 6 -2.34 5.67 9.05
C ASP A 6 -1.71 4.29 8.93
N LEU A 7 -0.73 4.14 8.03
CA LEU A 7 -0.06 2.88 7.78
C LEU A 7 1.25 2.83 8.55
N ALA A 8 1.65 1.62 8.96
CA ALA A 8 2.98 1.41 9.55
C ALA A 8 4.08 1.78 8.54
N GLY A 9 5.26 2.11 9.05
CA GLY A 9 6.41 2.48 8.24
C GLY A 9 6.85 1.38 7.27
N SER A 10 7.31 1.78 6.11
CA SER A 10 7.79 0.89 5.03
C SER A 10 9.31 0.68 5.05
N GLU A 11 9.99 1.20 6.07
CA GLU A 11 11.43 1.06 6.23
C GLU A 11 11.86 -0.40 6.36
N LYS A 12 13.02 -0.71 5.79
CA LYS A 12 13.59 -2.06 5.87
C LYS A 12 14.06 -2.37 7.30
N THR A 13 13.74 -3.59 7.77
CA THR A 13 14.13 -4.09 9.09
C THR A 13 15.65 -4.09 9.31
N GLU A 14 16.44 -4.17 8.26
CA GLU A 14 17.91 -4.10 8.31
C GLU A 14 18.43 -2.77 8.90
N LYS A 15 17.64 -1.70 8.79
CA LYS A 15 18.00 -0.37 9.32
C LYS A 15 17.58 -0.16 10.78
N THR A 16 16.77 -1.06 11.36
CA THR A 16 16.17 -0.84 12.69
C THR A 16 16.88 -1.58 13.81
N GLU A 17 17.93 -2.37 13.54
CA GLU A 17 18.64 -3.22 14.52
C GLU A 17 17.71 -4.04 15.41
N ALA A 18 16.49 -4.32 14.93
CA ALA A 18 15.46 -5.03 15.68
C ALA A 18 15.84 -6.49 15.88
N THR A 19 15.70 -6.99 17.11
CA THR A 19 15.98 -8.37 17.50
C THR A 19 14.76 -9.00 18.19
N GLY A 20 14.70 -10.35 18.15
CA GLY A 20 13.66 -11.10 18.87
C GLY A 20 12.25 -10.79 18.41
N GLN A 21 11.34 -10.52 19.34
CA GLN A 21 9.91 -10.30 19.10
C GLN A 21 9.65 -9.09 18.20
N THR A 22 10.43 -8.03 18.34
CA THR A 22 10.34 -6.82 17.52
C THR A 22 10.64 -7.11 16.05
N LEU A 23 11.58 -8.03 15.77
CA LEU A 23 11.88 -8.47 14.41
C LEU A 23 10.72 -9.23 13.78
N GLU A 24 10.05 -10.09 14.53
CA GLU A 24 8.87 -10.83 14.06
C GLU A 24 7.69 -9.90 13.73
N GLU A 25 7.47 -8.87 14.55
CA GLU A 25 6.45 -7.84 14.28
C GLU A 25 6.79 -7.04 13.04
N ALA A 26 8.02 -6.60 12.89
CA ALA A 26 8.49 -5.86 11.71
C ALA A 26 8.35 -6.68 10.42
N LYS A 27 8.63 -7.98 10.46
CA LYS A 27 8.41 -8.90 9.32
C LYS A 27 6.94 -8.97 8.93
N LYS A 28 6.01 -9.09 9.89
CA LYS A 28 4.56 -9.12 9.63
C LYS A 28 4.06 -7.81 9.05
N ILE A 29 4.54 -6.67 9.53
CA ILE A 29 4.23 -5.35 8.98
C ILE A 29 4.69 -5.27 7.53
N ASN A 30 5.93 -5.62 7.24
CA ASN A 30 6.47 -5.59 5.87
C ASN A 30 5.76 -6.58 4.94
N GLN A 31 5.33 -7.72 5.44
CA GLN A 31 4.52 -8.68 4.67
C GLN A 31 3.17 -8.07 4.27
N SER A 32 2.50 -7.35 5.18
CA SER A 32 1.24 -6.67 4.89
C SER A 32 1.40 -5.55 3.86
N LEU A 33 2.48 -4.76 3.94
CA LEU A 33 2.80 -3.72 2.97
C LEU A 33 3.19 -4.30 1.61
N SER A 34 3.87 -5.45 1.58
CA SER A 34 4.15 -6.18 0.34
C SER A 34 2.87 -6.69 -0.33
N ALA A 35 1.93 -7.22 0.46
CA ALA A 35 0.60 -7.61 -0.05
C ALA A 35 -0.15 -6.41 -0.63
N LEU A 36 -0.06 -5.24 0.00
CA LEU A 36 -0.61 -3.98 -0.54
C LEU A 36 0.02 -3.63 -1.89
N GLY A 37 1.34 -3.75 -2.03
CA GLY A 37 2.05 -3.56 -3.29
C GLY A 37 1.54 -4.50 -4.40
N ASN A 38 1.31 -5.77 -4.08
CA ASN A 38 0.78 -6.76 -5.00
C ASN A 38 -0.65 -6.43 -5.46
N VAL A 39 -1.51 -5.96 -4.56
CA VAL A 39 -2.87 -5.49 -4.90
C VAL A 39 -2.79 -4.30 -5.85
N ILE A 40 -1.95 -3.31 -5.58
CA ILE A 40 -1.77 -2.13 -6.45
C ILE A 40 -1.28 -2.55 -7.83
N ASN A 41 -0.28 -3.44 -7.91
CA ASN A 41 0.20 -3.97 -9.18
C ASN A 41 -0.91 -4.69 -9.95
N ALA A 42 -1.65 -5.59 -9.30
CA ALA A 42 -2.74 -6.30 -9.92
C ALA A 42 -3.83 -5.37 -10.47
N LEU A 43 -4.17 -4.30 -9.73
CA LEU A 43 -5.16 -3.30 -10.15
C LEU A 43 -4.69 -2.46 -11.35
N THR A 44 -3.39 -2.23 -11.48
CA THR A 44 -2.82 -1.38 -12.53
C THR A 44 -2.42 -2.17 -13.78
N GLU A 45 -2.04 -3.43 -13.63
CA GLU A 45 -1.63 -4.32 -14.74
C GLU A 45 -2.80 -5.06 -15.39
N SER A 46 -3.94 -5.18 -14.68
CA SER A 46 -5.12 -5.90 -15.17
C SER A 46 -5.77 -5.19 -16.33
N LYS A 47 -5.53 -5.67 -17.55
CA LYS A 47 -6.12 -5.15 -18.79
C LYS A 47 -7.48 -5.77 -19.13
N GLY A 48 -8.22 -6.34 -18.18
CA GLY A 48 -9.50 -6.98 -18.48
C GLY A 48 -10.46 -7.11 -17.29
N LYS A 49 -11.76 -7.16 -17.59
CA LYS A 49 -12.79 -7.50 -16.61
C LYS A 49 -12.57 -8.93 -16.11
N GLY A 50 -12.43 -9.13 -14.80
CA GLY A 50 -12.35 -10.45 -14.18
C GLY A 50 -10.94 -10.86 -13.73
N ALA A 51 -9.94 -9.98 -13.77
CA ALA A 51 -8.63 -10.28 -13.18
C ALA A 51 -8.75 -10.46 -11.66
N PHE A 52 -8.09 -11.49 -11.16
CA PHE A 52 -8.02 -11.75 -9.71
C PHE A 52 -7.15 -10.70 -9.02
N ILE A 53 -7.74 -9.99 -8.06
CA ILE A 53 -7.02 -9.03 -7.21
C ILE A 53 -6.83 -9.67 -5.82
N PRO A 54 -5.59 -9.80 -5.32
CA PRO A 54 -5.29 -10.57 -4.11
C PRO A 54 -5.58 -9.81 -2.81
N TYR A 55 -6.80 -9.28 -2.64
CA TYR A 55 -7.20 -8.56 -1.41
C TYR A 55 -7.15 -9.43 -0.16
N ARG A 56 -7.24 -10.76 -0.32
CA ARG A 56 -7.30 -11.69 0.82
C ARG A 56 -5.93 -12.05 1.39
N ASP A 57 -4.84 -11.60 0.76
CA ASP A 57 -3.47 -11.95 1.17
C ASP A 57 -3.06 -11.28 2.49
N SER A 58 -3.75 -10.21 2.90
CA SER A 58 -3.55 -9.60 4.22
C SER A 58 -4.84 -8.98 4.78
N LYS A 59 -4.89 -8.82 6.10
CA LYS A 59 -5.97 -8.08 6.75
C LYS A 59 -6.01 -6.63 6.29
N LEU A 60 -4.85 -6.01 6.09
CA LEU A 60 -4.71 -4.65 5.60
C LEU A 60 -5.36 -4.48 4.23
N THR A 61 -5.05 -5.33 3.27
CA THR A 61 -5.61 -5.25 1.90
C THR A 61 -7.11 -5.51 1.88
N ARG A 62 -7.63 -6.34 2.79
CA ARG A 62 -9.07 -6.53 2.95
C ARG A 62 -9.79 -5.31 3.50
N ILE A 63 -9.20 -4.63 4.49
CA ILE A 63 -9.75 -3.40 5.06
C ILE A 63 -9.76 -2.29 4.01
N LEU A 64 -8.70 -2.19 3.20
CA LEU A 64 -8.54 -1.17 2.18
C LEU A 64 -9.25 -1.50 0.84
N GLN A 65 -9.93 -2.62 0.73
CA GLN A 65 -10.51 -3.11 -0.54
C GLN A 65 -11.41 -2.08 -1.22
N GLU A 66 -12.31 -1.42 -0.48
CA GLU A 66 -13.19 -0.38 -1.02
C GLU A 66 -12.44 0.88 -1.47
N SER A 67 -11.29 1.15 -0.85
CA SER A 67 -10.43 2.28 -1.18
C SER A 67 -9.54 2.02 -2.40
N LEU A 68 -9.29 0.76 -2.73
CA LEU A 68 -8.37 0.33 -3.78
C LEU A 68 -9.14 -0.42 -4.87
N GLY A 69 -9.69 0.30 -5.83
CA GLY A 69 -10.49 -0.26 -6.92
C GLY A 69 -11.99 -0.43 -6.61
N GLY A 70 -12.45 -0.01 -5.43
CA GLY A 70 -13.84 -0.09 -4.99
C GLY A 70 -14.63 1.22 -5.13
N ASN A 71 -15.66 1.38 -4.30
CA ASN A 71 -16.59 2.52 -4.33
C ASN A 71 -16.17 3.61 -3.32
N SER A 72 -14.96 4.13 -3.43
CA SER A 72 -14.47 5.22 -2.57
C SER A 72 -13.65 6.22 -3.37
N GLN A 73 -13.73 7.48 -2.99
CA GLN A 73 -12.77 8.47 -3.43
C GLN A 73 -11.57 8.41 -2.48
N THR A 74 -10.40 8.05 -3.01
CA THR A 74 -9.21 7.78 -2.21
C THR A 74 -8.13 8.80 -2.48
N CYS A 75 -7.54 9.33 -1.41
CA CYS A 75 -6.33 10.15 -1.45
C CYS A 75 -5.21 9.37 -0.74
N LEU A 76 -4.10 9.13 -1.44
CA LEU A 76 -2.91 8.53 -0.87
C LEU A 76 -1.87 9.62 -0.59
N VAL A 77 -1.51 9.78 0.67
CA VAL A 77 -0.42 10.68 1.10
C VAL A 77 0.84 9.83 1.26
N ILE A 78 1.90 10.19 0.57
CA ILE A 78 3.22 9.56 0.70
C ILE A 78 4.22 10.57 1.25
N THR A 79 5.04 10.14 2.20
CA THR A 79 6.07 10.96 2.83
C THR A 79 7.45 10.43 2.44
N CYS A 80 8.34 11.33 2.09
CA CYS A 80 9.70 11.00 1.64
C CYS A 80 10.72 11.80 2.41
N SER A 81 11.87 11.17 2.70
CA SER A 81 13.03 11.86 3.28
C SER A 81 13.77 12.67 2.21
N LEU A 82 14.25 13.85 2.60
CA LEU A 82 15.16 14.67 1.76
C LEU A 82 16.63 14.24 1.87
N SER A 83 16.95 13.32 2.79
CA SER A 83 18.32 12.85 3.00
C SER A 83 18.80 11.99 1.83
N ALA A 84 19.98 12.26 1.31
CA ALA A 84 20.64 11.44 0.30
C ALA A 84 20.89 9.99 0.77
N TYR A 85 20.99 9.78 2.07
CA TYR A 85 21.10 8.43 2.66
C TYR A 85 19.86 7.55 2.36
N ASN A 86 18.70 8.17 2.16
CA ASN A 86 17.43 7.50 1.90
C ASN A 86 16.96 7.59 0.43
N ASP A 87 17.86 7.93 -0.51
CA ASP A 87 17.51 8.15 -1.91
C ASP A 87 16.79 6.95 -2.56
N ARG A 88 17.26 5.74 -2.30
CA ARG A 88 16.67 4.50 -2.81
C ARG A 88 15.26 4.25 -2.25
N GLU A 89 15.06 4.52 -0.98
CA GLU A 89 13.73 4.38 -0.34
C GLU A 89 12.78 5.45 -0.88
N THR A 90 13.23 6.68 -1.01
CA THR A 90 12.47 7.77 -1.61
C THR A 90 12.05 7.43 -3.05
N LEU A 91 12.96 6.93 -3.87
CA LEU A 91 12.66 6.51 -5.24
C LEU A 91 11.64 5.36 -5.27
N SER A 92 11.78 4.38 -4.37
CA SER A 92 10.82 3.27 -4.25
C SER A 92 9.43 3.77 -3.86
N THR A 93 9.35 4.69 -2.91
CA THR A 93 8.10 5.30 -2.45
C THR A 93 7.42 6.11 -3.57
N LEU A 94 8.17 6.89 -4.34
CA LEU A 94 7.64 7.65 -5.46
C LEU A 94 7.13 6.74 -6.58
N ARG A 95 7.82 5.64 -6.88
CA ARG A 95 7.35 4.62 -7.83
C ARG A 95 6.07 3.94 -7.36
N PHE A 96 5.97 3.63 -6.07
CA PHE A 96 4.75 3.09 -5.47
C PHE A 96 3.59 4.07 -5.61
N GLY A 97 3.77 5.34 -5.27
CA GLY A 97 2.76 6.39 -5.41
C GLY A 97 2.32 6.59 -6.86
N SER A 98 3.27 6.55 -7.79
CA SER A 98 2.98 6.66 -9.23
C SER A 98 2.10 5.50 -9.73
N ARG A 99 2.35 4.27 -9.27
CA ARG A 99 1.48 3.12 -9.60
C ARG A 99 0.11 3.28 -8.96
N ALA A 100 0.04 3.61 -7.67
CA ALA A 100 -1.22 3.80 -6.95
C ALA A 100 -2.10 4.88 -7.61
N LYS A 101 -1.52 5.94 -8.16
CA LYS A 101 -2.23 6.99 -8.90
C LYS A 101 -2.98 6.46 -10.13
N SER A 102 -2.55 5.36 -10.70
CA SER A 102 -3.17 4.74 -11.88
C SER A 102 -4.39 3.88 -11.57
N ILE A 103 -4.68 3.63 -10.28
CA ILE A 103 -5.85 2.86 -9.85
C ILE A 103 -7.12 3.65 -10.17
N LYS A 104 -8.11 2.95 -10.73
CA LYS A 104 -9.43 3.50 -11.01
C LYS A 104 -10.45 2.97 -10.01
N ASN A 105 -11.06 3.86 -9.26
CA ASN A 105 -12.18 3.55 -8.37
C ASN A 105 -13.51 3.82 -9.09
N ALA A 106 -14.50 2.97 -8.88
CA ALA A 106 -15.85 3.12 -9.42
C ALA A 106 -16.74 3.84 -8.39
N VAL A 107 -16.50 5.12 -8.19
CA VAL A 107 -17.21 5.92 -7.18
C VAL A 107 -18.66 6.12 -7.59
N LYS A 108 -19.59 5.71 -6.73
CA LYS A 108 -21.03 5.97 -6.84
C LYS A 108 -21.47 6.85 -5.68
N CYS A 109 -22.31 7.84 -5.97
CA CYS A 109 -22.92 8.63 -4.92
C CYS A 109 -23.87 7.77 -4.11
N ASN A 110 -23.62 7.64 -2.83
CA ASN A 110 -24.53 6.98 -1.89
C ASN A 110 -25.55 8.02 -1.41
N ALA A 111 -26.68 8.00 -2.03
CA ALA A 111 -27.79 8.85 -1.62
C ALA A 111 -28.35 8.43 -0.25
#